data_8d6256e0e51b818f522ed2094530fa7d
#
_entry.id   8d6256e0e51b818f522ed2094530fa7d
#
_cell.length_a   1.000
_cell.length_b   1.000
_cell.length_c   1.000
_cell.angle_alpha   90.00
_cell.angle_beta   90.00
_cell.angle_gamma   90.00
#
_symmetry.space_group_name_H-M   'P 1'
#
loop_
_entity.id
_entity.type
_entity.pdbx_description
1 polymer ?
#
loop_
_entity_poly.entity_id
_entity_poly.type
_entity_poly.pdbx_seq_one_letter_code
_entity_poly.pdbx_strand_id
1 'polypeptide(L)'
;MAGMAGNYTLYSGTQLAARYNALVFGAGKNLGDWGAVSVDLTHARSELADNSAHQGQSLRFLYAKSLNQYGTNFQLLGYRYSTRGFYTLSDVAYRNMEGYEYEDDGEGNQVKTPVVRSYHNLHNSKKGRFQANISQNFGDYGSMYISGSQQTYWNTSDTDTWYQVGYASSWKGISYSLSWSWNESPGISGSNKIAALNLTVPFSIFSGQRYDRDNALDRAWASVNASRNSNGQESWRTGVGGTLLEGRNLSYSISQGHSSTNGSSGSASANWQGAYGTLGLGYNVDRNQHDYNWQLAGGVVGHADGVTLSQPLGDTNVLIKAPGARGVRIENQTG
;
A
#
# COMPACT_ATOMS: atom_id res chain seq x y z
N MET A 1 14.12 -9.84 21.57
CA MET A 1 13.29 -11.05 21.34
C MET A 1 14.14 -12.26 21.72
N ALA A 2 13.62 -13.17 22.53
CA ALA A 2 14.30 -14.39 22.94
C ALA A 2 13.36 -15.59 22.73
N GLY A 3 13.84 -16.61 22.00
CA GLY A 3 13.17 -17.91 21.87
C GLY A 3 13.50 -18.78 23.07
N MET A 4 12.54 -19.52 23.58
CA MET A 4 12.64 -20.40 24.71
C MET A 4 12.27 -21.83 24.32
N ALA A 5 12.72 -22.80 25.11
CA ALA A 5 12.30 -24.20 24.95
C ALA A 5 10.75 -24.30 24.99
N GLY A 6 10.17 -25.23 24.23
CA GLY A 6 8.71 -25.40 24.16
C GLY A 6 7.98 -24.44 23.22
N ASN A 7 8.67 -23.86 22.24
CA ASN A 7 8.09 -22.97 21.23
C ASN A 7 7.50 -21.65 21.77
N TYR A 8 8.00 -21.18 22.92
CA TYR A 8 7.67 -19.88 23.47
C TYR A 8 8.62 -18.80 22.94
N THR A 9 8.11 -17.61 22.79
CA THR A 9 8.89 -16.42 22.45
C THR A 9 8.51 -15.30 23.39
N LEU A 10 9.50 -14.71 24.08
CA LEU A 10 9.32 -13.48 24.84
C LEU A 10 9.90 -12.31 24.04
N TYR A 11 9.23 -11.19 24.06
CA TYR A 11 9.68 -9.98 23.40
C TYR A 11 9.38 -8.74 24.21
N SER A 12 10.23 -7.76 24.07
CA SER A 12 10.04 -6.43 24.61
C SER A 12 10.54 -5.40 23.58
N GLY A 13 10.06 -4.19 23.70
CA GLY A 13 10.47 -3.10 22.81
C GLY A 13 10.10 -1.75 23.40
N THR A 14 10.77 -0.73 22.91
CA THR A 14 10.51 0.66 23.24
C THR A 14 10.29 1.46 21.97
N GLN A 15 9.40 2.45 22.03
CA GLN A 15 9.23 3.48 21.01
C GLN A 15 9.45 4.83 21.68
N LEU A 16 10.43 5.59 21.21
CA LEU A 16 10.82 6.87 21.76
C LEU A 16 10.73 7.94 20.68
N ALA A 17 9.98 8.99 20.94
CA ALA A 17 9.87 10.18 20.11
C ALA A 17 9.70 11.41 21.02
N ALA A 18 9.84 12.62 20.48
CA ALA A 18 9.79 13.86 21.26
C ALA A 18 8.52 14.00 22.13
N ARG A 19 7.38 13.51 21.64
CA ARG A 19 6.06 13.61 22.29
C ARG A 19 5.45 12.24 22.61
N TYR A 20 6.24 11.14 22.46
CA TYR A 20 5.73 9.79 22.65
C TYR A 20 6.77 8.86 23.22
N ASN A 21 6.41 8.18 24.30
CA ASN A 21 7.23 7.12 24.89
C ASN A 21 6.37 5.92 25.19
N ALA A 22 6.75 4.76 24.67
CA ALA A 22 6.04 3.52 24.95
C ALA A 22 7.00 2.37 25.24
N LEU A 23 6.55 1.49 26.11
CA LEU A 23 7.20 0.24 26.46
C LEU A 23 6.23 -0.91 26.25
N VAL A 24 6.66 -1.95 25.55
CA VAL A 24 5.88 -3.16 25.28
C VAL A 24 6.59 -4.38 25.83
N PHE A 25 5.80 -5.26 26.44
CA PHE A 25 6.20 -6.62 26.82
C PHE A 25 5.18 -7.60 26.24
N GLY A 26 5.65 -8.70 25.69
CA GLY A 26 4.78 -9.69 25.12
C GLY A 26 5.36 -11.09 25.16
N ALA A 27 4.45 -12.04 25.04
CA ALA A 27 4.76 -13.45 24.93
C ALA A 27 3.96 -14.05 23.77
N GLY A 28 4.60 -14.95 23.04
CA GLY A 28 3.99 -15.72 21.98
C GLY A 28 4.27 -17.21 22.15
N LYS A 29 3.39 -18.02 21.58
CA LYS A 29 3.55 -19.46 21.51
C LYS A 29 3.16 -19.98 20.14
N ASN A 30 4.03 -20.78 19.56
CA ASN A 30 3.68 -21.58 18.41
C ASN A 30 3.03 -22.88 18.89
N LEU A 31 1.78 -23.11 18.48
CA LEU A 31 0.96 -24.26 18.84
C LEU A 31 1.06 -25.40 17.79
N GLY A 32 2.06 -25.33 16.89
CA GLY A 32 2.20 -26.29 15.80
C GLY A 32 1.03 -26.20 14.83
N ASP A 33 0.36 -27.33 14.61
CA ASP A 33 -0.78 -27.42 13.68
C ASP A 33 -1.97 -26.54 14.06
N TRP A 34 -2.02 -26.03 15.28
CA TRP A 34 -3.07 -25.11 15.76
C TRP A 34 -2.74 -23.64 15.51
N GLY A 35 -1.58 -23.33 14.88
CA GLY A 35 -1.16 -21.97 14.57
C GLY A 35 -0.32 -21.31 15.66
N ALA A 36 -0.37 -20.01 15.76
CA ALA A 36 0.40 -19.24 16.72
C ALA A 36 -0.48 -18.20 17.44
N VAL A 37 -0.22 -18.02 18.71
CA VAL A 37 -0.87 -17.00 19.55
C VAL A 37 0.17 -16.05 20.13
N SER A 38 -0.21 -14.79 20.33
CA SER A 38 0.59 -13.86 21.12
C SER A 38 -0.29 -12.91 21.93
N VAL A 39 0.25 -12.50 23.08
CA VAL A 39 -0.35 -11.50 23.95
C VAL A 39 0.73 -10.48 24.30
N ASP A 40 0.41 -9.21 24.22
CA ASP A 40 1.31 -8.16 24.68
C ASP A 40 0.57 -7.04 25.42
N LEU A 41 1.30 -6.43 26.34
CA LEU A 41 0.91 -5.26 27.09
C LEU A 41 1.83 -4.10 26.71
N THR A 42 1.25 -3.00 26.30
CA THR A 42 1.95 -1.76 25.99
C THR A 42 1.54 -0.69 26.99
N HIS A 43 2.50 -0.01 27.59
CA HIS A 43 2.29 1.22 28.35
C HIS A 43 2.82 2.39 27.52
N ALA A 44 2.02 3.44 27.32
CA ALA A 44 2.38 4.61 26.54
C ALA A 44 2.12 5.91 27.29
N ARG A 45 3.02 6.88 27.08
CA ARG A 45 2.85 8.30 27.42
C ARG A 45 2.91 9.09 26.14
N SER A 46 1.96 9.99 25.95
CA SER A 46 1.75 10.72 24.70
C SER A 46 1.35 12.15 24.98
N GLU A 47 1.78 13.06 24.13
CA GLU A 47 1.33 14.44 24.07
C GLU A 47 0.70 14.69 22.70
N LEU A 48 -0.57 15.08 22.69
CA LEU A 48 -1.35 15.26 21.47
C LEU A 48 -1.13 16.65 20.83
N ALA A 49 -1.77 16.91 19.72
CA ALA A 49 -1.63 18.14 18.95
C ALA A 49 -2.09 19.41 19.73
N ASP A 50 -2.99 19.27 20.69
CA ASP A 50 -3.45 20.31 21.61
C ASP A 50 -2.54 20.51 22.84
N ASN A 51 -1.38 19.83 22.87
CA ASN A 51 -0.43 19.76 23.98
C ASN A 51 -1.00 19.08 25.25
N SER A 52 -2.11 18.36 25.13
CA SER A 52 -2.62 17.54 26.25
C SER A 52 -1.76 16.30 26.45
N ALA A 53 -1.36 16.05 27.72
CA ALA A 53 -0.57 14.89 28.07
C ALA A 53 -1.46 13.73 28.54
N HIS A 54 -1.23 12.56 27.99
CA HIS A 54 -1.98 11.35 28.26
C HIS A 54 -1.07 10.19 28.61
N GLN A 55 -1.60 9.24 29.37
CA GLN A 55 -0.93 7.96 29.61
C GLN A 55 -1.97 6.84 29.67
N GLY A 56 -1.58 5.69 29.16
CA GLY A 56 -2.49 4.56 29.13
C GLY A 56 -1.80 3.24 28.83
N GLN A 57 -2.60 2.20 28.86
CA GLN A 57 -2.17 0.83 28.62
C GLN A 57 -3.02 0.21 27.49
N SER A 58 -2.42 -0.69 26.74
CA SER A 58 -3.10 -1.47 25.70
C SER A 58 -2.72 -2.93 25.83
N LEU A 59 -3.72 -3.79 25.94
CA LEU A 59 -3.57 -5.24 25.87
C LEU A 59 -3.96 -5.69 24.46
N ARG A 60 -3.09 -6.45 23.80
CA ARG A 60 -3.34 -7.00 22.48
C ARG A 60 -3.22 -8.52 22.50
N PHE A 61 -4.18 -9.17 21.86
CA PHE A 61 -4.17 -10.60 21.57
C PHE A 61 -4.16 -10.80 20.06
N LEU A 62 -3.30 -11.70 19.57
CA LEU A 62 -3.21 -12.06 18.17
C LEU A 62 -3.25 -13.57 18.01
N TYR A 63 -3.96 -14.03 17.01
CA TYR A 63 -3.93 -15.42 16.56
C TYR A 63 -3.68 -15.45 15.05
N ALA A 64 -2.80 -16.33 14.62
CA ALA A 64 -2.51 -16.57 13.21
C ALA A 64 -2.43 -18.07 12.95
N LYS A 65 -3.03 -18.50 11.86
CA LYS A 65 -2.95 -19.88 11.38
C LYS A 65 -2.91 -19.92 9.85
N SER A 66 -2.01 -20.76 9.32
CA SER A 66 -1.98 -21.09 7.91
C SER A 66 -2.36 -22.56 7.73
N LEU A 67 -3.35 -22.82 6.90
CA LEU A 67 -3.80 -24.16 6.50
C LEU A 67 -3.31 -24.41 5.07
N ASN A 68 -1.99 -24.57 4.89
CA ASN A 68 -1.34 -24.70 3.58
C ASN A 68 -1.92 -25.81 2.73
N GLN A 69 -2.36 -26.92 3.35
CA GLN A 69 -2.95 -28.07 2.64
C GLN A 69 -4.28 -27.71 1.94
N TYR A 70 -4.99 -26.71 2.45
CA TYR A 70 -6.28 -26.26 1.92
C TYR A 70 -6.19 -24.89 1.23
N GLY A 71 -4.99 -24.29 1.16
CA GLY A 71 -4.81 -22.95 0.60
C GLY A 71 -5.46 -21.83 1.42
N THR A 72 -5.85 -22.11 2.68
CA THR A 72 -6.53 -21.15 3.56
C THR A 72 -5.53 -20.54 4.53
N ASN A 73 -5.53 -19.22 4.62
CA ASN A 73 -4.73 -18.49 5.59
C ASN A 73 -5.63 -17.58 6.43
N PHE A 74 -5.63 -17.83 7.72
CA PHE A 74 -6.12 -16.90 8.73
C PHE A 74 -4.93 -16.04 9.15
N GLN A 75 -4.71 -14.92 8.46
CA GLN A 75 -3.48 -14.15 8.68
C GLN A 75 -3.48 -13.38 9.98
N LEU A 76 -4.64 -12.95 10.44
CA LEU A 76 -4.74 -12.23 11.68
C LEU A 76 -6.16 -12.26 12.23
N LEU A 77 -6.32 -12.82 13.40
CA LEU A 77 -7.46 -12.56 14.27
C LEU A 77 -6.91 -11.79 15.47
N GLY A 78 -7.18 -10.50 15.53
CA GLY A 78 -6.58 -9.61 16.52
C GLY A 78 -7.64 -8.90 17.35
N TYR A 79 -7.41 -8.85 18.64
CA TYR A 79 -8.18 -8.03 19.55
C TYR A 79 -7.24 -7.13 20.34
N ARG A 80 -7.60 -5.86 20.45
CA ARG A 80 -6.90 -4.89 21.30
C ARG A 80 -7.89 -4.21 22.22
N TYR A 81 -7.59 -4.17 23.49
CA TYR A 81 -8.26 -3.36 24.47
C TYR A 81 -7.31 -2.28 24.97
N SER A 82 -7.79 -1.04 25.07
CA SER A 82 -6.98 0.10 25.52
C SER A 82 -7.71 0.88 26.62
N THR A 83 -6.97 1.36 27.58
CA THR A 83 -7.49 2.29 28.60
C THR A 83 -7.73 3.67 27.97
N ARG A 84 -8.55 4.50 28.62
CA ARG A 84 -9.00 5.80 28.07
C ARG A 84 -7.87 6.75 27.66
N GLY A 85 -6.74 6.73 28.33
CA GLY A 85 -5.59 7.60 28.05
C GLY A 85 -4.55 6.99 27.11
N PHE A 86 -4.83 5.84 26.49
CA PHE A 86 -3.89 5.21 25.58
C PHE A 86 -4.01 5.80 24.17
N TYR A 87 -2.90 6.33 23.66
CA TYR A 87 -2.75 6.78 22.27
C TYR A 87 -1.53 6.09 21.66
N THR A 88 -1.51 5.94 20.35
CA THR A 88 -0.42 5.36 19.59
C THR A 88 0.53 6.44 19.08
N LEU A 89 1.73 6.06 18.62
CA LEU A 89 2.66 6.99 17.98
C LEU A 89 2.04 7.69 16.77
N SER A 90 1.22 6.98 15.99
CA SER A 90 0.51 7.57 14.85
C SER A 90 -0.52 8.62 15.27
N ASP A 91 -1.16 8.46 16.42
CA ASP A 91 -2.09 9.48 16.94
C ASP A 91 -1.34 10.76 17.33
N VAL A 92 -0.15 10.63 17.92
CA VAL A 92 0.72 11.78 18.29
C VAL A 92 1.31 12.49 17.06
N ALA A 93 1.53 11.76 15.98
CA ALA A 93 2.03 12.33 14.72
C ALA A 93 0.98 13.19 13.99
N TYR A 94 -0.28 13.09 14.37
CA TYR A 94 -1.35 13.92 13.81
C TYR A 94 -1.22 15.38 14.30
N ARG A 95 -1.35 16.29 13.34
CA ARG A 95 -1.24 17.73 13.62
C ARG A 95 -2.53 18.37 14.14
N ASN A 96 -3.66 17.70 13.96
CA ASN A 96 -4.99 18.17 14.31
C ASN A 96 -5.67 17.20 15.28
N MET A 97 -6.53 17.71 16.15
CA MET A 97 -7.33 16.86 17.06
C MET A 97 -8.56 16.25 16.37
N GLU A 98 -9.02 16.84 15.27
CA GLU A 98 -10.18 16.38 14.51
C GLU A 98 -9.77 15.64 13.25
N GLY A 99 -10.55 14.62 12.88
CA GLY A 99 -10.32 13.79 11.69
C GLY A 99 -10.83 14.39 10.38
N TYR A 100 -10.83 15.72 10.27
CA TYR A 100 -11.26 16.43 9.09
C TYR A 100 -10.16 17.37 8.61
N GLU A 101 -10.02 17.49 7.30
CA GLU A 101 -9.27 18.53 6.64
C GLU A 101 -10.24 19.55 6.07
N TYR A 102 -9.81 20.81 6.03
CA TYR A 102 -10.57 21.85 5.38
C TYR A 102 -10.02 22.03 3.97
N GLU A 103 -10.84 21.72 2.98
CA GLU A 103 -10.52 21.93 1.56
C GLU A 103 -11.29 23.13 1.05
N ASP A 104 -10.66 23.94 0.20
CA ASP A 104 -11.32 25.05 -0.51
C ASP A 104 -12.21 24.45 -1.60
N ASP A 105 -13.49 24.80 -1.64
CA ASP A 105 -14.45 24.36 -2.65
C ASP A 105 -14.27 25.02 -4.03
N GLY A 106 -13.25 25.87 -4.17
CA GLY A 106 -12.99 26.65 -5.38
C GLY A 106 -13.83 27.95 -5.48
N GLU A 107 -14.72 28.18 -4.51
CA GLU A 107 -15.52 29.41 -4.36
C GLU A 107 -15.06 30.25 -3.16
N GLY A 108 -13.96 29.83 -2.52
CA GLY A 108 -13.40 30.51 -1.34
C GLY A 108 -14.03 30.09 -0.01
N ASN A 109 -14.90 29.05 0.00
CA ASN A 109 -15.44 28.50 1.23
C ASN A 109 -14.62 27.27 1.64
N GLN A 110 -14.35 27.13 2.93
CA GLN A 110 -13.70 25.94 3.46
C GLN A 110 -14.74 24.85 3.76
N VAL A 111 -14.68 23.76 3.01
CA VAL A 111 -15.52 22.59 3.21
C VAL A 111 -14.78 21.58 4.09
N LYS A 112 -15.46 21.11 5.13
CA LYS A 112 -14.95 20.11 6.05
C LYS A 112 -15.02 18.72 5.39
N THR A 113 -13.87 18.23 4.92
CA THR A 113 -13.77 16.93 4.24
C THR A 113 -13.20 15.87 5.19
N PRO A 114 -13.84 14.70 5.35
CA PRO A 114 -13.27 13.62 6.15
C PRO A 114 -11.96 13.15 5.54
N VAL A 115 -10.91 12.99 6.35
CA VAL A 115 -9.65 12.40 5.89
C VAL A 115 -9.90 10.98 5.41
N VAL A 116 -9.66 10.76 4.11
CA VAL A 116 -9.98 9.53 3.38
C VAL A 116 -9.23 8.34 3.99
N ARG A 117 -9.95 7.37 4.55
CA ARG A 117 -9.58 6.01 4.99
C ARG A 117 -9.43 5.73 6.48
N SER A 118 -9.40 6.68 7.36
CA SER A 118 -9.46 6.38 8.80
C SER A 118 -10.07 7.56 9.55
N TYR A 119 -11.08 7.24 10.36
CA TYR A 119 -11.63 8.22 11.28
C TYR A 119 -10.56 8.56 12.33
N HIS A 120 -10.06 9.79 12.29
CA HIS A 120 -9.07 10.30 13.22
C HIS A 120 -9.62 11.48 14.00
N ASN A 121 -10.48 11.20 14.94
CA ASN A 121 -10.88 12.16 15.95
C ASN A 121 -10.21 11.79 17.27
N LEU A 122 -9.19 12.52 17.66
CA LEU A 122 -8.39 12.25 18.84
C LEU A 122 -9.14 12.56 20.14
N HIS A 123 -10.28 13.29 20.07
CA HIS A 123 -11.19 13.44 21.20
C HIS A 123 -11.88 12.12 21.56
N ASN A 124 -11.97 11.18 20.61
CA ASN A 124 -12.52 9.85 20.83
C ASN A 124 -11.43 8.85 21.21
N SER A 125 -11.24 8.65 22.50
CA SER A 125 -10.27 7.68 23.00
C SER A 125 -10.65 6.26 22.62
N LYS A 126 -9.75 5.54 21.95
CA LYS A 126 -9.95 4.16 21.48
C LYS A 126 -10.09 3.19 22.64
N LYS A 127 -11.13 2.36 22.61
CA LYS A 127 -11.43 1.37 23.65
C LYS A 127 -11.07 -0.03 23.24
N GLY A 128 -11.68 -0.54 22.18
CA GLY A 128 -11.47 -1.89 21.71
C GLY A 128 -11.37 -1.91 20.19
N ARG A 129 -10.51 -2.77 19.66
CA ARG A 129 -10.41 -3.03 18.23
C ARG A 129 -10.38 -4.53 17.98
N PHE A 130 -11.31 -5.00 17.19
CA PHE A 130 -11.28 -6.33 16.61
C PHE A 130 -10.90 -6.24 15.15
N GLN A 131 -10.05 -7.17 14.67
CA GLN A 131 -9.63 -7.24 13.28
C GLN A 131 -9.48 -8.69 12.87
N ALA A 132 -9.96 -9.02 11.68
CA ALA A 132 -9.81 -10.34 11.09
C ALA A 132 -9.47 -10.21 9.60
N ASN A 133 -8.52 -11.04 9.13
CA ASN A 133 -8.17 -11.21 7.72
C ASN A 133 -8.11 -12.69 7.42
N ILE A 134 -8.87 -13.10 6.42
CA ILE A 134 -8.93 -14.48 5.95
C ILE A 134 -8.69 -14.46 4.45
N SER A 135 -7.79 -15.28 3.96
CA SER A 135 -7.59 -15.49 2.54
C SER A 135 -7.66 -16.96 2.19
N GLN A 136 -8.29 -17.26 1.05
CA GLN A 136 -8.43 -18.59 0.49
C GLN A 136 -7.86 -18.60 -0.91
N ASN A 137 -6.91 -19.48 -1.16
CA ASN A 137 -6.39 -19.74 -2.48
C ASN A 137 -7.08 -20.99 -3.06
N PHE A 138 -7.61 -20.86 -4.26
CA PHE A 138 -8.29 -21.95 -5.00
C PHE A 138 -7.42 -22.51 -6.14
N GLY A 139 -6.09 -22.33 -6.06
CA GLY A 139 -5.17 -22.72 -7.12
C GLY A 139 -5.41 -21.92 -8.39
N ASP A 140 -5.62 -22.62 -9.51
CA ASP A 140 -5.83 -22.01 -10.84
C ASP A 140 -7.13 -21.17 -10.94
N TYR A 141 -8.05 -21.37 -10.01
CA TYR A 141 -9.29 -20.59 -9.97
C TYR A 141 -9.16 -19.23 -9.28
N GLY A 142 -7.97 -18.93 -8.72
CA GLY A 142 -7.70 -17.63 -8.11
C GLY A 142 -7.76 -17.64 -6.59
N SER A 143 -7.95 -16.46 -6.00
CA SER A 143 -7.98 -16.27 -4.55
C SER A 143 -9.11 -15.35 -4.12
N MET A 144 -9.65 -15.63 -2.95
CA MET A 144 -10.66 -14.81 -2.28
C MET A 144 -10.10 -14.33 -0.94
N TYR A 145 -10.43 -13.13 -0.53
CA TYR A 145 -10.12 -12.63 0.80
C TYR A 145 -11.33 -11.94 1.43
N ILE A 146 -11.39 -12.05 2.75
CA ILE A 146 -12.35 -11.34 3.59
C ILE A 146 -11.52 -10.66 4.68
N SER A 147 -11.70 -9.36 4.82
CA SER A 147 -11.03 -8.56 5.83
C SER A 147 -12.05 -7.68 6.55
N GLY A 148 -11.83 -7.44 7.82
CA GLY A 148 -12.70 -6.55 8.58
C GLY A 148 -12.06 -6.07 9.86
N SER A 149 -12.48 -4.90 10.31
CA SER A 149 -12.15 -4.36 11.63
C SER A 149 -13.30 -3.55 12.19
N GLN A 150 -13.42 -3.58 13.50
CA GLN A 150 -14.33 -2.76 14.27
C GLN A 150 -13.56 -2.10 15.41
N GLN A 151 -13.63 -0.78 15.48
CA GLN A 151 -13.04 0.05 16.54
C GLN A 151 -14.16 0.65 17.37
N THR A 152 -14.11 0.44 18.68
CA THR A 152 -15.00 1.07 19.66
C THR A 152 -14.26 2.14 20.45
N TYR A 153 -14.99 3.06 21.04
CA TYR A 153 -14.46 4.23 21.76
C TYR A 153 -15.01 4.33 23.18
N TRP A 154 -14.32 5.10 24.04
CA TRP A 154 -14.74 5.30 25.42
C TRP A 154 -15.85 6.34 25.58
N ASN A 155 -15.84 7.36 24.73
CA ASN A 155 -16.65 8.57 24.87
C ASN A 155 -17.71 8.74 23.76
N THR A 156 -17.91 7.70 22.97
CA THR A 156 -19.04 7.60 22.03
C THR A 156 -19.51 6.16 21.90
N SER A 157 -20.80 5.96 21.63
CA SER A 157 -21.38 4.64 21.33
C SER A 157 -21.13 4.24 19.87
N ASP A 158 -20.76 5.19 19.03
CA ASP A 158 -20.50 4.94 17.62
C ASP A 158 -19.25 4.09 17.44
N THR A 159 -19.20 3.37 16.36
CA THR A 159 -18.10 2.48 16.02
C THR A 159 -17.52 2.85 14.66
N ASP A 160 -16.20 2.72 14.53
CA ASP A 160 -15.57 2.73 13.21
C ASP A 160 -15.49 1.29 12.72
N THR A 161 -16.24 0.99 11.67
CA THR A 161 -16.41 -0.36 11.15
C THR A 161 -16.03 -0.40 9.67
N TRP A 162 -15.19 -1.37 9.32
CA TRP A 162 -14.75 -1.59 7.95
C TRP A 162 -14.76 -3.08 7.62
N TYR A 163 -15.40 -3.41 6.51
CA TYR A 163 -15.40 -4.75 5.93
C TYR A 163 -15.02 -4.70 4.46
N GLN A 164 -14.29 -5.69 4.01
CA GLN A 164 -13.94 -5.87 2.61
C GLN A 164 -13.98 -7.34 2.24
N VAL A 165 -14.56 -7.65 1.11
CA VAL A 165 -14.46 -8.94 0.44
C VAL A 165 -13.93 -8.71 -0.97
N GLY A 166 -13.03 -9.58 -1.42
CA GLY A 166 -12.51 -9.48 -2.76
C GLY A 166 -12.14 -10.84 -3.32
N TYR A 167 -12.19 -10.91 -4.64
CA TYR A 167 -11.77 -12.06 -5.42
C TYR A 167 -10.83 -11.62 -6.52
N ALA A 168 -9.74 -12.35 -6.74
CA ALA A 168 -8.79 -12.08 -7.80
C ALA A 168 -8.40 -13.39 -8.48
N SER A 169 -8.33 -13.36 -9.81
CA SER A 169 -7.89 -14.51 -10.59
C SER A 169 -7.23 -14.07 -11.89
N SER A 170 -6.66 -15.02 -12.59
CA SER A 170 -6.14 -14.82 -13.94
C SER A 170 -6.58 -15.96 -14.85
N TRP A 171 -6.97 -15.62 -16.08
CA TRP A 171 -7.36 -16.58 -17.09
C TRP A 171 -6.66 -16.26 -18.42
N LYS A 172 -5.88 -17.20 -18.91
CA LYS A 172 -5.08 -17.02 -20.15
C LYS A 172 -4.25 -15.72 -20.17
N GLY A 173 -3.69 -15.32 -19.01
CA GLY A 173 -2.92 -14.08 -18.88
C GLY A 173 -3.75 -12.83 -18.59
N ILE A 174 -5.07 -12.85 -18.74
CA ILE A 174 -5.97 -11.76 -18.32
C ILE A 174 -6.09 -11.83 -16.79
N SER A 175 -5.67 -10.77 -16.12
CA SER A 175 -5.85 -10.65 -14.66
C SER A 175 -7.09 -9.81 -14.36
N TYR A 176 -7.91 -10.28 -13.42
CA TYR A 176 -9.09 -9.54 -12.98
C TYR A 176 -9.27 -9.65 -11.48
N SER A 177 -9.80 -8.57 -10.89
CA SER A 177 -10.21 -8.58 -9.50
C SER A 177 -11.50 -7.80 -9.30
N LEU A 178 -12.33 -8.31 -8.39
CA LEU A 178 -13.56 -7.69 -7.95
C LEU A 178 -13.49 -7.52 -6.43
N SER A 179 -13.82 -6.35 -5.93
CA SER A 179 -13.89 -6.11 -4.49
C SER A 179 -15.13 -5.30 -4.12
N TRP A 180 -15.59 -5.55 -2.91
CA TRP A 180 -16.65 -4.79 -2.28
C TRP A 180 -16.22 -4.44 -0.87
N SER A 181 -16.40 -3.17 -0.48
CA SER A 181 -16.10 -2.69 0.87
C SER A 181 -17.26 -1.91 1.45
N TRP A 182 -17.37 -1.97 2.77
CA TRP A 182 -18.33 -1.23 3.57
C TRP A 182 -17.61 -0.53 4.70
N ASN A 183 -17.82 0.78 4.80
CA ASN A 183 -17.21 1.63 5.82
C ASN A 183 -18.31 2.41 6.54
N GLU A 184 -18.19 2.48 7.86
CA GLU A 184 -19.01 3.29 8.74
C GLU A 184 -18.09 3.93 9.76
N SER A 185 -18.22 5.24 9.96
CA SER A 185 -17.35 5.98 10.87
C SER A 185 -18.18 6.90 11.79
N PRO A 186 -17.78 7.07 13.05
CA PRO A 186 -18.47 7.93 13.99
C PRO A 186 -18.60 9.37 13.48
N GLY A 187 -19.76 9.99 13.68
CA GLY A 187 -20.01 11.37 13.27
C GLY A 187 -20.26 11.57 11.79
N ILE A 188 -20.27 10.48 11.00
CA ILE A 188 -20.65 10.52 9.57
C ILE A 188 -21.96 9.76 9.43
N SER A 189 -23.00 10.44 8.94
CA SER A 189 -24.29 9.79 8.74
C SER A 189 -24.24 8.84 7.55
N GLY A 190 -24.65 7.59 7.78
CA GLY A 190 -24.71 6.55 6.75
C GLY A 190 -23.42 5.77 6.57
N SER A 191 -23.49 4.71 5.77
CA SER A 191 -22.36 3.86 5.43
C SER A 191 -21.92 4.09 3.99
N ASN A 192 -20.63 4.12 3.75
CA ASN A 192 -20.06 4.17 2.41
C ASN A 192 -19.77 2.74 1.93
N LYS A 193 -20.42 2.31 0.87
CA LYS A 193 -20.22 1.01 0.22
C LYS A 193 -19.53 1.26 -1.13
N ILE A 194 -18.45 0.54 -1.40
CA ILE A 194 -17.70 0.71 -2.64
C ILE A 194 -17.58 -0.65 -3.32
N ALA A 195 -18.02 -0.73 -4.57
CA ALA A 195 -17.72 -1.84 -5.45
C ALA A 195 -16.63 -1.42 -6.44
N ALA A 196 -15.61 -2.25 -6.64
CA ALA A 196 -14.52 -1.96 -7.56
C ALA A 196 -14.18 -3.19 -8.41
N LEU A 197 -13.89 -2.94 -9.67
CA LEU A 197 -13.44 -3.90 -10.68
C LEU A 197 -12.11 -3.43 -11.25
N ASN A 198 -11.14 -4.34 -11.31
CA ASN A 198 -9.88 -4.12 -12.04
C ASN A 198 -9.72 -5.25 -13.05
N LEU A 199 -9.32 -4.88 -14.26
CA LEU A 199 -9.05 -5.80 -15.37
C LEU A 199 -7.76 -5.38 -16.05
N THR A 200 -6.87 -6.34 -16.29
CA THR A 200 -5.64 -6.13 -17.07
C THR A 200 -5.53 -7.21 -18.13
N VAL A 201 -5.38 -6.79 -19.37
CA VAL A 201 -5.34 -7.65 -20.56
C VAL A 201 -3.98 -7.47 -21.23
N PRO A 202 -3.10 -8.47 -21.23
CA PRO A 202 -1.86 -8.42 -22.00
C PRO A 202 -2.16 -8.60 -23.48
N PHE A 203 -1.50 -7.85 -24.35
CA PHE A 203 -1.75 -7.93 -25.78
C PHE A 203 -1.21 -9.22 -26.41
N SER A 204 -0.31 -9.91 -25.73
CA SER A 204 0.17 -11.24 -26.12
C SER A 204 -0.94 -12.28 -26.31
N ILE A 205 -2.12 -12.10 -25.73
CA ILE A 205 -3.26 -13.02 -25.96
C ILE A 205 -3.81 -12.93 -27.39
N PHE A 206 -3.57 -11.82 -28.08
CA PHE A 206 -4.06 -11.58 -29.45
C PHE A 206 -3.03 -11.97 -30.51
N SER A 207 -1.77 -12.24 -30.14
CA SER A 207 -0.72 -12.56 -31.11
C SER A 207 -0.90 -13.93 -31.77
N GLY A 208 -1.72 -14.81 -31.19
CA GLY A 208 -2.00 -16.14 -31.72
C GLY A 208 -0.76 -17.05 -31.84
N GLN A 209 0.41 -16.53 -31.52
CA GLN A 209 1.70 -17.17 -31.56
C GLN A 209 2.25 -17.35 -30.12
N ARG A 210 3.34 -18.11 -30.02
CA ARG A 210 4.06 -18.19 -28.76
C ARG A 210 4.58 -16.82 -28.38
N TYR A 211 4.39 -16.42 -27.11
CA TYR A 211 4.88 -15.15 -26.55
C TYR A 211 6.31 -14.86 -27.01
N ASP A 212 6.47 -13.78 -27.76
CA ASP A 212 7.75 -13.30 -28.26
C ASP A 212 8.23 -12.13 -27.39
N ARG A 213 9.33 -12.34 -26.70
CA ARG A 213 9.93 -11.32 -25.83
C ARG A 213 10.43 -10.10 -26.59
N ASP A 214 10.70 -10.21 -27.89
CA ASP A 214 11.22 -9.12 -28.72
C ASP A 214 10.11 -8.35 -29.41
N ASN A 215 8.89 -8.90 -29.44
CA ASN A 215 7.71 -8.20 -29.95
C ASN A 215 7.17 -7.19 -28.91
N ALA A 216 7.15 -5.90 -29.29
CA ALA A 216 6.65 -4.83 -28.42
C ALA A 216 5.16 -4.99 -28.06
N LEU A 217 4.34 -5.57 -28.94
CA LEU A 217 2.93 -5.83 -28.64
C LEU A 217 2.75 -6.91 -27.57
N ASP A 218 3.59 -7.94 -27.58
CA ASP A 218 3.52 -9.00 -26.57
C ASP A 218 3.93 -8.50 -25.17
N ARG A 219 4.63 -7.36 -25.11
CA ARG A 219 5.04 -6.69 -23.88
C ARG A 219 4.10 -5.56 -23.45
N ALA A 220 3.06 -5.31 -24.24
CA ALA A 220 2.07 -4.29 -23.95
C ALA A 220 0.83 -4.89 -23.27
N TRP A 221 0.13 -4.04 -22.54
CA TRP A 221 -1.10 -4.39 -21.84
C TRP A 221 -2.09 -3.22 -21.86
N ALA A 222 -3.35 -3.55 -21.73
CA ALA A 222 -4.42 -2.61 -21.43
C ALA A 222 -5.03 -2.89 -20.06
N SER A 223 -5.47 -1.84 -19.38
CA SER A 223 -6.17 -1.97 -18.10
C SER A 223 -7.44 -1.16 -18.05
N VAL A 224 -8.39 -1.65 -17.28
CA VAL A 224 -9.62 -0.95 -16.90
C VAL A 224 -9.80 -1.08 -15.41
N ASN A 225 -9.98 0.07 -14.76
CA ASN A 225 -10.32 0.14 -13.34
C ASN A 225 -11.63 0.91 -13.24
N ALA A 226 -12.60 0.38 -12.53
CA ALA A 226 -13.89 1.02 -12.32
C ALA A 226 -14.31 0.86 -10.87
N SER A 227 -14.90 1.90 -10.28
CA SER A 227 -15.49 1.83 -8.96
C SER A 227 -16.76 2.68 -8.86
N ARG A 228 -17.66 2.24 -7.98
CA ARG A 228 -18.89 2.96 -7.65
C ARG A 228 -19.15 2.86 -6.16
N ASN A 229 -19.52 3.96 -5.54
CA ASN A 229 -19.93 3.98 -4.15
C ASN A 229 -21.46 4.08 -3.98
N SER A 230 -21.91 3.91 -2.73
CA SER A 230 -23.34 3.97 -2.37
C SER A 230 -23.97 5.35 -2.56
N ASN A 231 -23.16 6.41 -2.65
CA ASN A 231 -23.62 7.78 -2.88
C ASN A 231 -23.77 8.11 -4.37
N GLY A 232 -23.63 7.10 -5.24
CA GLY A 232 -23.71 7.26 -6.70
C GLY A 232 -22.46 7.86 -7.34
N GLN A 233 -21.39 8.05 -6.57
CA GLN A 233 -20.12 8.50 -7.14
C GLN A 233 -19.47 7.33 -7.89
N GLU A 234 -19.10 7.60 -9.12
CA GLU A 234 -18.47 6.64 -10.03
C GLU A 234 -17.10 7.16 -10.44
N SER A 235 -16.17 6.24 -10.58
CA SER A 235 -14.90 6.53 -11.22
C SER A 235 -14.49 5.38 -12.13
N TRP A 236 -13.88 5.71 -13.26
CA TRP A 236 -13.26 4.73 -14.13
C TRP A 236 -11.95 5.28 -14.68
N ARG A 237 -11.04 4.38 -14.98
CA ARG A 237 -9.76 4.68 -15.61
C ARG A 237 -9.43 3.54 -16.56
N THR A 238 -9.08 3.91 -17.77
CA THR A 238 -8.54 2.98 -18.77
C THR A 238 -7.12 3.39 -19.10
N GLY A 239 -6.27 2.44 -19.39
CA GLY A 239 -4.89 2.72 -19.73
C GLY A 239 -4.26 1.64 -20.57
N VAL A 240 -3.20 2.02 -21.25
CA VAL A 240 -2.31 1.14 -21.97
C VAL A 240 -0.88 1.40 -21.52
N GLY A 241 -0.07 0.36 -21.49
CA GLY A 241 1.33 0.48 -21.13
C GLY A 241 2.15 -0.69 -21.62
N GLY A 242 3.44 -0.58 -21.48
CA GLY A 242 4.34 -1.64 -21.93
C GLY A 242 5.81 -1.21 -21.89
N THR A 243 6.62 -2.04 -22.52
CA THR A 243 8.06 -1.76 -22.69
C THR A 243 8.43 -1.74 -24.17
N LEU A 244 9.27 -0.82 -24.56
CA LEU A 244 9.79 -0.62 -25.89
C LEU A 244 11.30 -0.79 -25.92
N LEU A 245 11.86 -0.74 -27.12
CA LEU A 245 13.28 -0.92 -27.47
C LEU A 245 13.76 -2.37 -27.26
N GLU A 246 14.83 -2.74 -27.93
CA GLU A 246 15.40 -4.10 -27.88
C GLU A 246 15.87 -4.46 -26.46
N GLY A 247 16.45 -3.51 -25.72
CA GLY A 247 16.85 -3.69 -24.34
C GLY A 247 15.71 -3.69 -23.32
N ARG A 248 14.44 -3.48 -23.76
CA ARG A 248 13.28 -3.32 -22.88
C ARG A 248 13.46 -2.23 -21.81
N ASN A 249 14.27 -1.26 -22.14
CA ASN A 249 14.73 -0.22 -21.23
C ASN A 249 13.93 1.10 -21.33
N LEU A 250 12.87 1.12 -22.10
CA LEU A 250 11.87 2.20 -22.14
C LEU A 250 10.50 1.63 -21.74
N SER A 251 10.02 1.96 -20.54
CA SER A 251 8.65 1.70 -20.13
C SER A 251 7.78 2.92 -20.39
N TYR A 252 6.54 2.70 -20.75
CA TYR A 252 5.55 3.77 -20.96
C TYR A 252 4.21 3.37 -20.39
N SER A 253 3.42 4.37 -20.01
CA SER A 253 1.99 4.20 -19.73
C SER A 253 1.23 5.45 -20.12
N ILE A 254 0.02 5.26 -20.63
CA ILE A 254 -0.93 6.32 -20.95
C ILE A 254 -2.27 5.89 -20.38
N SER A 255 -2.92 6.77 -19.63
CA SER A 255 -4.24 6.48 -19.08
C SER A 255 -5.16 7.68 -19.17
N GLN A 256 -6.46 7.38 -19.26
CA GLN A 256 -7.54 8.35 -19.18
C GLN A 256 -8.57 7.85 -18.18
N GLY A 257 -9.12 8.75 -17.39
CA GLY A 257 -10.13 8.43 -16.41
C GLY A 257 -11.18 9.53 -16.30
N HIS A 258 -12.24 9.18 -15.59
CA HIS A 258 -13.30 10.11 -15.22
C HIS A 258 -13.78 9.76 -13.82
N SER A 259 -14.09 10.78 -13.06
CA SER A 259 -14.75 10.66 -11.76
C SER A 259 -15.93 11.61 -11.73
N SER A 260 -17.05 11.16 -11.20
CA SER A 260 -18.23 12.03 -11.00
C SER A 260 -17.94 13.20 -10.08
N THR A 261 -16.91 13.13 -9.24
CA THR A 261 -16.50 14.19 -8.31
C THR A 261 -15.49 15.15 -8.95
N ASN A 262 -14.44 14.61 -9.59
CA ASN A 262 -13.30 15.40 -10.05
C ASN A 262 -13.27 15.61 -11.58
N GLY A 263 -14.26 15.04 -12.31
CA GLY A 263 -14.29 15.14 -13.76
C GLY A 263 -13.28 14.24 -14.48
N SER A 264 -12.88 14.65 -15.66
CA SER A 264 -11.96 13.88 -16.49
C SER A 264 -10.51 14.14 -16.13
N SER A 265 -9.71 13.08 -16.18
CA SER A 265 -8.26 13.13 -15.92
C SER A 265 -7.50 12.29 -16.93
N GLY A 266 -6.26 12.63 -17.19
CA GLY A 266 -5.35 11.88 -18.05
C GLY A 266 -3.95 11.84 -17.48
N SER A 267 -3.20 10.79 -17.80
CA SER A 267 -1.78 10.74 -17.48
C SER A 267 -0.99 10.04 -18.57
N ALA A 268 0.24 10.49 -18.79
CA ALA A 268 1.21 9.82 -19.62
C ALA A 268 2.55 9.80 -18.90
N SER A 269 3.23 8.67 -18.95
CA SER A 269 4.56 8.54 -18.39
C SER A 269 5.47 7.71 -19.27
N ALA A 270 6.76 8.05 -19.27
CA ALA A 270 7.81 7.28 -19.92
C ALA A 270 9.02 7.24 -18.99
N ASN A 271 9.63 6.07 -18.84
CA ASN A 271 10.84 5.88 -18.07
C ASN A 271 11.86 5.11 -18.90
N TRP A 272 12.95 5.78 -19.21
CA TRP A 272 14.05 5.20 -19.97
C TRP A 272 15.24 4.94 -19.07
N GLN A 273 15.73 3.71 -19.13
CA GLN A 273 16.90 3.24 -18.39
C GLN A 273 18.03 2.96 -19.36
N GLY A 274 18.94 3.91 -19.53
CA GLY A 274 20.08 3.80 -20.44
C GLY A 274 21.38 3.40 -19.71
N ALA A 275 22.46 3.24 -20.47
CA ALA A 275 23.78 2.94 -19.92
C ALA A 275 24.32 4.05 -19.00
N TYR A 276 23.92 5.29 -19.24
CA TYR A 276 24.43 6.50 -18.57
C TYR A 276 23.52 7.04 -17.48
N GLY A 277 22.36 6.40 -17.24
CA GLY A 277 21.41 6.84 -16.24
C GLY A 277 19.98 6.49 -16.61
N THR A 278 19.06 6.98 -15.78
CA THR A 278 17.62 6.81 -15.92
C THR A 278 16.96 8.17 -16.13
N LEU A 279 16.09 8.29 -17.13
CA LEU A 279 15.26 9.45 -17.38
C LEU A 279 13.80 9.07 -17.23
N GLY A 280 13.11 9.70 -16.30
CA GLY A 280 11.67 9.62 -16.12
C GLY A 280 10.97 10.89 -16.59
N LEU A 281 9.89 10.77 -17.32
CA LEU A 281 9.02 11.86 -17.75
C LEU A 281 7.59 11.53 -17.38
N GLY A 282 6.82 12.49 -16.89
CA GLY A 282 5.42 12.34 -16.58
C GLY A 282 4.64 13.60 -16.92
N TYR A 283 3.42 13.39 -17.36
CA TYR A 283 2.42 14.42 -17.60
C TYR A 283 1.10 13.96 -17.01
N ASN A 284 0.51 14.79 -16.17
CA ASN A 284 -0.82 14.57 -15.62
C ASN A 284 -1.70 15.77 -15.95
N VAL A 285 -2.93 15.50 -16.27
CA VAL A 285 -3.96 16.51 -16.54
C VAL A 285 -5.24 16.12 -15.83
N ASP A 286 -5.83 17.04 -15.12
CA ASP A 286 -7.18 16.97 -14.62
C ASP A 286 -7.98 18.22 -15.04
N ARG A 287 -9.16 18.41 -14.46
CA ARG A 287 -10.06 19.49 -14.84
C ARG A 287 -9.43 20.88 -14.69
N ASN A 288 -8.56 21.08 -13.69
CA ASN A 288 -8.07 22.40 -13.28
C ASN A 288 -6.55 22.52 -13.26
N GLN A 289 -5.83 21.41 -13.44
CA GLN A 289 -4.38 21.35 -13.25
C GLN A 289 -3.68 20.55 -14.33
N HIS A 290 -2.49 20.99 -14.70
CA HIS A 290 -1.56 20.31 -15.58
C HIS A 290 -0.22 20.19 -14.86
N ASP A 291 0.23 18.97 -14.65
CA ASP A 291 1.51 18.70 -13.99
C ASP A 291 2.49 18.06 -14.96
N TYR A 292 3.68 18.62 -15.00
CA TYR A 292 4.82 18.03 -15.68
C TYR A 292 5.84 17.63 -14.63
N ASN A 293 6.27 16.39 -14.67
CA ASN A 293 7.35 15.94 -13.82
C ASN A 293 8.45 15.28 -14.64
N TRP A 294 9.66 15.45 -14.21
CA TRP A 294 10.82 14.78 -14.78
C TRP A 294 11.80 14.38 -13.69
N GLN A 295 12.48 13.29 -13.93
CA GLN A 295 13.49 12.77 -13.04
C GLN A 295 14.69 12.32 -13.85
N LEU A 296 15.88 12.74 -13.46
CA LEU A 296 17.12 12.25 -14.00
C LEU A 296 17.95 11.66 -12.85
N ALA A 297 18.38 10.42 -13.00
CA ALA A 297 19.21 9.76 -12.02
C ALA A 297 20.36 9.04 -12.72
N GLY A 298 21.57 9.14 -12.15
CA GLY A 298 22.76 8.49 -12.69
C GLY A 298 23.95 8.64 -11.76
N GLY A 299 25.05 8.01 -12.10
CA GLY A 299 26.32 8.10 -11.41
C GLY A 299 27.40 8.72 -12.30
N VAL A 300 28.32 9.40 -11.68
CA VAL A 300 29.53 9.94 -12.33
C VAL A 300 30.76 9.43 -11.59
N VAL A 301 31.62 8.71 -12.29
CA VAL A 301 32.86 8.15 -11.71
C VAL A 301 34.06 8.80 -12.39
N GLY A 302 34.83 9.55 -11.63
CA GLY A 302 36.14 10.04 -12.06
C GLY A 302 37.24 8.98 -11.83
N HIS A 303 38.06 8.70 -12.83
CA HIS A 303 39.17 7.74 -12.74
C HIS A 303 40.38 8.20 -13.56
N ALA A 304 41.49 7.50 -13.46
CA ALA A 304 42.75 7.90 -14.08
C ALA A 304 42.69 8.14 -15.61
N ASP A 305 41.72 7.48 -16.29
CA ASP A 305 41.55 7.60 -17.75
C ASP A 305 40.41 8.58 -18.15
N GLY A 306 39.79 9.28 -17.19
CA GLY A 306 38.69 10.24 -17.46
C GLY A 306 37.47 10.10 -16.56
N VAL A 307 36.28 10.32 -17.15
CA VAL A 307 35.00 10.28 -16.47
C VAL A 307 34.11 9.26 -17.14
N THR A 308 33.46 8.42 -16.35
CA THR A 308 32.46 7.47 -16.80
C THR A 308 31.09 7.80 -16.18
N LEU A 309 30.06 7.90 -17.03
CA LEU A 309 28.66 7.99 -16.60
C LEU A 309 28.09 6.59 -16.43
N SER A 310 27.22 6.41 -15.45
CA SER A 310 26.61 5.12 -15.14
C SER A 310 25.18 5.27 -14.63
N GLN A 311 24.50 4.15 -14.44
CA GLN A 311 23.31 4.08 -13.59
C GLN A 311 23.67 4.57 -12.16
N PRO A 312 22.66 4.92 -11.33
CA PRO A 312 22.90 5.31 -9.95
C PRO A 312 23.85 4.32 -9.24
N LEU A 313 24.86 4.86 -8.59
CA LEU A 313 25.89 4.09 -7.90
C LEU A 313 25.34 3.52 -6.59
N GLY A 314 25.64 2.25 -6.31
CA GLY A 314 25.38 1.63 -5.01
C GLY A 314 26.56 1.79 -4.03
N ASP A 315 26.48 1.12 -2.89
CA ASP A 315 27.54 1.13 -1.87
C ASP A 315 28.86 0.50 -2.37
N THR A 316 28.78 -0.41 -3.33
CA THR A 316 29.92 -1.07 -3.95
C THR A 316 29.84 -0.97 -5.46
N ASN A 317 30.90 -0.42 -6.09
CA ASN A 317 30.94 -0.21 -7.52
C ASN A 317 32.25 -0.79 -8.10
N VAL A 318 32.15 -1.33 -9.30
CA VAL A 318 33.31 -1.88 -10.04
C VAL A 318 33.43 -1.16 -11.37
N LEU A 319 34.60 -0.58 -11.61
CA LEU A 319 34.98 -0.02 -12.91
C LEU A 319 35.70 -1.09 -13.73
N ILE A 320 35.17 -1.45 -14.88
CA ILE A 320 35.80 -2.43 -15.79
C ILE A 320 36.37 -1.71 -16.99
N LYS A 321 37.69 -1.86 -17.16
CA LYS A 321 38.43 -1.32 -18.31
C LYS A 321 38.71 -2.46 -19.28
N ALA A 322 38.20 -2.37 -20.52
CA ALA A 322 38.39 -3.37 -21.57
C ALA A 322 38.90 -2.71 -22.86
N PRO A 323 40.23 -2.31 -22.92
CA PRO A 323 40.79 -1.63 -24.06
C PRO A 323 40.71 -2.52 -25.33
N GLY A 324 40.24 -1.94 -26.44
CA GLY A 324 40.16 -2.64 -27.72
C GLY A 324 39.00 -3.63 -27.88
N ALA A 325 38.22 -3.90 -26.82
CA ALA A 325 37.05 -4.76 -26.91
C ALA A 325 35.83 -3.97 -27.41
N ARG A 326 35.14 -4.49 -28.44
CA ARG A 326 33.87 -3.94 -28.93
C ARG A 326 32.73 -4.89 -28.57
N GLY A 327 31.60 -4.35 -28.15
CA GLY A 327 30.39 -5.15 -27.86
C GLY A 327 30.46 -6.03 -26.60
N VAL A 328 31.36 -5.70 -25.66
CA VAL A 328 31.41 -6.41 -24.36
C VAL A 328 30.15 -6.14 -23.57
N ARG A 329 29.41 -7.18 -23.24
CA ARG A 329 28.30 -7.14 -22.32
C ARG A 329 28.78 -7.57 -20.94
N ILE A 330 28.56 -6.74 -19.95
CA ILE A 330 28.86 -7.06 -18.55
C ILE A 330 27.53 -7.43 -17.89
N GLU A 331 27.45 -8.63 -17.37
CA GLU A 331 26.30 -9.10 -16.60
C GLU A 331 26.65 -9.00 -15.12
N ASN A 332 25.87 -8.22 -14.39
CA ASN A 332 25.91 -8.18 -12.94
C ASN A 332 24.85 -9.14 -12.42
N GLN A 333 25.30 -10.29 -11.92
CA GLN A 333 24.44 -11.20 -11.19
C GLN A 333 24.34 -10.67 -9.76
N THR A 334 23.29 -9.92 -9.46
CA THR A 334 22.81 -9.76 -8.09
C THR A 334 22.16 -11.09 -7.72
N GLY A 335 22.80 -11.84 -6.84
CA GLY A 335 22.32 -13.10 -6.31
C GLY A 335 21.02 -12.96 -5.50
#